data_99da9a9432c154dc0bd7d7c11b2c9d80
#
_entry.id   99da9a9432c154dc0bd7d7c11b2c9d80
#
_cell.length_a   1.000
_cell.length_b   1.000
_cell.length_c   1.000
_cell.angle_alpha   90.00
_cell.angle_beta   90.00
_cell.angle_gamma   90.00
#
_symmetry.space_group_name_H-M   'P 1'
#
loop_
_entity.id
_entity.type
_entity.pdbx_description
1 polymer ?
#
loop_
_entity_poly.entity_id
_entity_poly.type
_entity_poly.pdbx_seq_one_letter_code
_entity_poly.pdbx_strand_id
1 'polypeptide(L)'
;MKKNIILLVAMSLTLSGCGIYTKYKPATSVPDDLYGGEVVTEDTAGLGNMDWRELFTDPHLQSLIETGLRTNTDYQSAQLRVEEAQAVLMSAKLAFLPAFALSPQGTVSSFDTNKATQGYSLPVTASWELDVFGRMRNSKKQAKALYAQSEDYRQAVRTQLIAGIANTYYTLLMLDEQLIISRQTEEAWKETVASTRSLMNAGLANESAVSQMEATYYQVQGSVLDLQQQINQVENSLALLLAETPRNYERGTLADQQFPTDFAVGIPVRMLAARPDVRSAERTLEAAFYGTNAARSAFYPSITLSGSAGWTNSVGSMILNPVSYTHLTLPTNREV
;
A
#
# COMPACT_ATOMS: atom_id res chain seq x y z
N MET A 1 34.58 -49.52 -5.42
CA MET A 1 34.46 -48.58 -4.31
C MET A 1 35.20 -47.28 -4.49
N LYS A 2 36.52 -47.25 -4.83
CA LYS A 2 37.25 -46.00 -4.97
C LYS A 2 36.70 -45.02 -6.08
N LYS A 3 36.18 -45.52 -7.19
CA LYS A 3 35.57 -44.68 -8.27
C LYS A 3 34.27 -43.96 -7.79
N ASN A 4 33.47 -44.64 -6.96
CA ASN A 4 32.21 -44.04 -6.46
C ASN A 4 32.46 -42.99 -5.37
N ILE A 5 33.55 -43.15 -4.59
CA ILE A 5 33.98 -42.17 -3.58
C ILE A 5 34.53 -40.91 -4.29
N ILE A 6 35.29 -41.06 -5.37
CA ILE A 6 35.81 -39.93 -6.15
C ILE A 6 34.64 -39.16 -6.82
N LEU A 7 33.63 -39.87 -7.33
CA LEU A 7 32.43 -39.24 -7.91
C LEU A 7 31.60 -38.49 -6.84
N LEU A 8 31.47 -39.04 -5.63
CA LEU A 8 30.82 -38.41 -4.49
C LEU A 8 31.60 -37.18 -4.00
N VAL A 9 32.93 -37.23 -3.93
CA VAL A 9 33.77 -36.09 -3.55
C VAL A 9 33.79 -35.00 -4.64
N ALA A 10 33.83 -35.37 -5.93
CA ALA A 10 33.70 -34.43 -7.02
C ALA A 10 32.30 -33.75 -7.04
N MET A 11 31.24 -34.50 -6.75
CA MET A 11 29.88 -33.98 -6.62
C MET A 11 29.71 -33.10 -5.37
N SER A 12 30.40 -33.38 -4.26
CA SER A 12 30.39 -32.53 -3.07
C SER A 12 31.21 -31.24 -3.23
N LEU A 13 32.27 -31.24 -4.03
CA LEU A 13 33.07 -30.06 -4.37
C LEU A 13 32.35 -29.10 -5.33
N THR A 14 31.48 -29.63 -6.22
CA THR A 14 30.64 -28.79 -7.07
C THR A 14 29.43 -28.21 -6.31
N LEU A 15 29.05 -28.79 -5.17
CA LEU A 15 27.98 -28.31 -4.28
C LEU A 15 28.45 -27.24 -3.28
N SER A 16 29.77 -26.99 -3.13
CA SER A 16 30.26 -25.82 -2.41
C SER A 16 30.03 -24.58 -3.28
N GLY A 17 28.77 -24.18 -3.33
CA GLY A 17 28.22 -23.17 -4.19
C GLY A 17 29.02 -21.87 -4.13
N CYS A 18 29.72 -21.57 -5.20
CA CYS A 18 29.97 -20.20 -5.55
C CYS A 18 28.65 -19.45 -5.42
N GLY A 19 28.59 -18.43 -4.56
CA GLY A 19 27.42 -17.60 -4.45
C GLY A 19 27.14 -16.96 -5.81
N ILE A 20 26.29 -17.63 -6.61
CA ILE A 20 25.91 -17.21 -7.96
C ILE A 20 25.26 -15.83 -7.90
N TYR A 21 24.83 -15.43 -6.71
CA TYR A 21 24.09 -14.19 -6.47
C TYR A 21 24.77 -13.34 -5.41
N THR A 22 24.91 -12.06 -5.70
CA THR A 22 25.30 -11.05 -4.72
C THR A 22 24.18 -10.84 -3.71
N LYS A 23 24.53 -10.39 -2.50
CA LYS A 23 23.52 -9.95 -1.53
C LYS A 23 23.03 -8.56 -1.94
N TYR A 24 21.73 -8.31 -1.76
CA TYR A 24 21.18 -6.98 -1.88
C TYR A 24 21.89 -6.03 -0.89
N LYS A 25 22.24 -4.86 -1.38
CA LYS A 25 22.73 -3.75 -0.57
C LYS A 25 21.84 -2.56 -0.86
N PRO A 26 21.27 -1.91 0.16
CA PRO A 26 20.49 -0.69 -0.01
C PRO A 26 21.27 0.35 -0.80
N ALA A 27 20.58 1.07 -1.69
CA ALA A 27 21.20 2.09 -2.54
C ALA A 27 21.46 3.40 -1.76
N THR A 28 21.02 3.50 -0.52
CA THR A 28 21.04 4.72 0.29
C THR A 28 22.39 4.97 0.92
N SER A 29 23.31 5.52 0.15
CA SER A 29 24.27 6.47 0.69
C SER A 29 23.74 7.88 0.41
N VAL A 30 22.88 8.38 1.28
CA VAL A 30 22.51 9.78 1.24
C VAL A 30 23.74 10.57 1.71
N PRO A 31 24.24 11.57 0.95
CA PRO A 31 25.35 12.41 1.40
C PRO A 31 24.99 13.09 2.72
N ASP A 32 25.92 13.12 3.66
CA ASP A 32 25.73 13.75 4.98
C ASP A 32 25.51 15.27 4.88
N ASP A 33 25.82 15.88 3.73
CA ASP A 33 25.75 17.31 3.45
C ASP A 33 24.55 17.73 2.58
N LEU A 34 23.53 16.87 2.44
CA LEU A 34 22.37 17.10 1.56
C LEU A 34 21.63 18.43 1.83
N TYR A 35 21.71 18.94 3.05
CA TYR A 35 21.09 20.20 3.49
C TYR A 35 22.10 21.32 3.77
N GLY A 36 23.30 21.27 3.18
CA GLY A 36 24.26 22.37 3.26
C GLY A 36 24.91 22.55 4.62
N GLY A 37 25.36 21.48 5.25
CA GLY A 37 26.40 21.50 6.30
C GLY A 37 26.08 22.18 7.64
N GLU A 38 24.96 22.90 7.80
CA GLU A 38 24.73 23.74 8.99
C GLU A 38 23.74 23.17 10.02
N VAL A 39 23.04 22.07 9.75
CA VAL A 39 22.05 21.54 10.70
C VAL A 39 22.20 20.04 10.88
N VAL A 40 23.20 19.63 11.64
CA VAL A 40 23.24 18.31 12.26
C VAL A 40 22.66 18.43 13.67
N THR A 41 21.37 18.53 13.80
CA THR A 41 20.71 18.25 15.07
C THR A 41 20.64 16.72 15.20
N GLU A 42 21.33 16.18 16.19
CA GLU A 42 21.19 14.78 16.63
C GLU A 42 19.81 14.51 17.25
N ASP A 43 18.95 15.52 17.32
CA ASP A 43 17.64 15.45 17.94
C ASP A 43 16.69 14.66 17.04
N THR A 44 16.46 13.40 17.41
CA THR A 44 15.46 12.52 16.83
C THR A 44 14.04 12.79 17.39
N ALA A 45 13.88 13.74 18.29
CA ALA A 45 12.59 14.14 18.88
C ALA A 45 11.73 15.03 17.96
N GLY A 46 12.11 15.13 16.66
CA GLY A 46 11.35 15.90 15.68
C GLY A 46 9.94 15.36 15.44
N LEU A 47 9.07 16.21 14.90
CA LEU A 47 7.67 15.96 14.53
C LEU A 47 7.41 14.62 13.81
N GLY A 48 8.40 14.07 13.12
CA GLY A 48 8.27 12.81 12.38
C GLY A 48 8.03 11.57 13.26
N ASN A 49 8.33 11.63 14.55
CA ASN A 49 8.13 10.54 15.51
C ASN A 49 6.96 10.78 16.46
N MET A 50 6.34 11.98 16.42
CA MET A 50 5.23 12.36 17.28
C MET A 50 3.94 11.62 16.86
N ASP A 51 3.14 11.17 17.81
CA ASP A 51 1.80 10.67 17.50
C ASP A 51 0.94 11.84 16.99
N TRP A 52 0.17 11.59 15.94
CA TRP A 52 -0.71 12.60 15.37
C TRP A 52 -1.73 13.14 16.37
N ARG A 53 -2.07 12.40 17.43
CA ARG A 53 -2.94 12.85 18.51
C ARG A 53 -2.29 13.91 19.40
N GLU A 54 -0.97 13.88 19.51
CA GLU A 54 -0.22 14.91 20.23
C GLU A 54 -0.06 16.18 19.39
N LEU A 55 0.02 16.00 18.05
CA LEU A 55 0.10 17.11 17.10
C LEU A 55 -1.23 17.82 16.93
N PHE A 56 -2.33 17.07 16.81
CA PHE A 56 -3.69 17.59 16.60
C PHE A 56 -4.51 17.41 17.89
N THR A 57 -4.62 18.48 18.68
CA THR A 57 -5.27 18.45 20.01
C THR A 57 -6.78 18.68 19.96
N ASP A 58 -7.32 19.14 18.81
CA ASP A 58 -8.75 19.37 18.63
C ASP A 58 -9.53 18.04 18.61
N PRO A 59 -10.49 17.81 19.54
CA PRO A 59 -11.24 16.57 19.63
C PRO A 59 -12.14 16.31 18.41
N HIS A 60 -12.64 17.37 17.74
CA HIS A 60 -13.42 17.22 16.52
C HIS A 60 -12.54 16.67 15.40
N LEU A 61 -11.34 17.23 15.20
CA LEU A 61 -10.39 16.75 14.22
C LEU A 61 -9.95 15.30 14.51
N GLN A 62 -9.67 14.99 15.79
CA GLN A 62 -9.29 13.62 16.18
C GLN A 62 -10.40 12.60 15.82
N SER A 63 -11.66 12.94 16.11
CA SER A 63 -12.81 12.10 15.77
C SER A 63 -12.95 11.88 14.25
N LEU A 64 -12.73 12.93 13.45
CA LEU A 64 -12.75 12.84 11.98
C LEU A 64 -11.63 11.95 11.45
N ILE A 65 -10.40 12.11 11.98
CA ILE A 65 -9.26 11.25 11.61
C ILE A 65 -9.55 9.78 11.96
N GLU A 66 -10.07 9.49 13.15
CA GLU A 66 -10.43 8.13 13.56
C GLU A 66 -11.51 7.53 12.66
N THR A 67 -12.51 8.32 12.29
CA THR A 67 -13.54 7.92 11.34
C THR A 67 -12.93 7.60 9.98
N GLY A 68 -12.11 8.51 9.44
CA GLY A 68 -11.43 8.28 8.15
C GLY A 68 -10.55 7.03 8.15
N LEU A 69 -9.77 6.80 9.21
CA LEU A 69 -8.95 5.59 9.35
C LEU A 69 -9.78 4.30 9.41
N ARG A 70 -11.03 4.37 9.81
CA ARG A 70 -11.95 3.21 9.85
C ARG A 70 -12.69 3.01 8.53
N THR A 71 -13.09 4.06 7.83
CA THR A 71 -14.06 4.02 6.73
C THR A 71 -13.47 4.30 5.36
N ASN A 72 -12.32 4.99 5.27
CA ASN A 72 -11.73 5.37 4.00
C ASN A 72 -11.37 4.16 3.15
N THR A 73 -11.87 4.14 1.91
CA THR A 73 -11.74 3.02 0.98
C THR A 73 -10.30 2.80 0.50
N ASP A 74 -9.52 3.86 0.32
CA ASP A 74 -8.13 3.75 -0.12
C ASP A 74 -7.26 3.13 0.98
N TYR A 75 -7.51 3.52 2.24
CA TYR A 75 -6.80 2.93 3.37
C TYR A 75 -7.20 1.46 3.60
N GLN A 76 -8.49 1.11 3.48
CA GLN A 76 -8.95 -0.28 3.52
C GLN A 76 -8.34 -1.10 2.37
N SER A 77 -8.30 -0.55 1.16
CA SER A 77 -7.65 -1.19 0.02
C SER A 77 -6.15 -1.43 0.28
N ALA A 78 -5.46 -0.48 0.91
CA ALA A 78 -4.07 -0.65 1.30
C ALA A 78 -3.88 -1.76 2.37
N GLN A 79 -4.83 -1.93 3.29
CA GLN A 79 -4.83 -3.04 4.25
C GLN A 79 -5.00 -4.40 3.56
N LEU A 80 -5.96 -4.52 2.65
CA LEU A 80 -6.18 -5.76 1.88
C LEU A 80 -4.98 -6.13 1.02
N ARG A 81 -4.25 -5.14 0.47
CA ARG A 81 -2.99 -5.40 -0.26
C ARG A 81 -1.91 -6.00 0.63
N VAL A 82 -1.86 -5.66 1.91
CA VAL A 82 -0.94 -6.30 2.86
C VAL A 82 -1.31 -7.76 3.07
N GLU A 83 -2.60 -8.08 3.22
CA GLU A 83 -3.08 -9.45 3.38
C GLU A 83 -2.80 -10.28 2.11
N GLU A 84 -3.04 -9.72 0.93
CA GLU A 84 -2.69 -10.34 -0.36
C GLU A 84 -1.20 -10.65 -0.45
N ALA A 85 -0.33 -9.68 -0.16
CA ALA A 85 1.11 -9.86 -0.18
C ALA A 85 1.58 -10.89 0.86
N GLN A 86 0.92 -10.98 2.02
CA GLN A 86 1.17 -12.00 3.03
C GLN A 86 0.81 -13.40 2.51
N ALA A 87 -0.33 -13.55 1.82
CA ALA A 87 -0.75 -14.80 1.21
C ALA A 87 0.24 -15.25 0.12
N VAL A 88 0.73 -14.32 -0.71
CA VAL A 88 1.77 -14.58 -1.72
C VAL A 88 3.08 -15.03 -1.06
N LEU A 89 3.49 -14.38 0.04
CA LEU A 89 4.66 -14.80 0.81
C LEU A 89 4.47 -16.20 1.42
N MET A 90 3.28 -16.51 1.92
CA MET A 90 2.96 -17.84 2.42
C MET A 90 3.05 -18.90 1.32
N SER A 91 2.49 -18.63 0.13
CA SER A 91 2.61 -19.48 -1.05
C SER A 91 4.08 -19.72 -1.42
N ALA A 92 4.91 -18.66 -1.44
CA ALA A 92 6.34 -18.78 -1.71
C ALA A 92 7.11 -19.57 -0.65
N LYS A 93 6.64 -19.60 0.62
CA LYS A 93 7.18 -20.45 1.68
C LYS A 93 6.76 -21.92 1.48
N LEU A 94 5.50 -22.15 1.14
CA LEU A 94 4.95 -23.51 0.95
C LEU A 94 5.51 -24.18 -0.31
N ALA A 95 5.97 -23.42 -1.30
CA ALA A 95 6.63 -23.95 -2.49
C ALA A 95 7.87 -24.82 -2.18
N PHE A 96 8.47 -24.69 -0.99
CA PHE A 96 9.58 -25.56 -0.55
C PHE A 96 9.13 -26.95 -0.08
N LEU A 97 7.83 -27.15 0.12
CA LEU A 97 7.29 -28.44 0.53
C LEU A 97 6.94 -29.29 -0.71
N PRO A 98 6.98 -30.62 -0.58
CA PRO A 98 6.50 -31.49 -1.64
C PRO A 98 4.99 -31.27 -1.89
N ALA A 99 4.61 -31.25 -3.16
CA ALA A 99 3.22 -31.22 -3.57
C ALA A 99 2.68 -32.64 -3.72
N PHE A 100 1.50 -32.90 -3.19
CA PHE A 100 0.79 -34.16 -3.32
C PHE A 100 -0.48 -33.95 -4.14
N ALA A 101 -0.71 -34.84 -5.10
CA ALA A 101 -1.94 -34.85 -5.88
C ALA A 101 -2.55 -36.26 -5.89
N LEU A 102 -3.86 -36.33 -5.68
CA LEU A 102 -4.68 -37.52 -5.84
C LEU A 102 -5.50 -37.35 -7.12
N SER A 103 -5.31 -38.26 -8.07
CA SER A 103 -5.93 -38.16 -9.40
C SER A 103 -6.70 -39.44 -9.74
N PRO A 104 -7.91 -39.62 -9.18
CA PRO A 104 -8.73 -40.78 -9.53
C PRO A 104 -9.07 -40.77 -11.01
N GLN A 105 -8.89 -41.92 -11.68
CA GLN A 105 -9.20 -42.07 -13.10
C GLN A 105 -10.04 -43.33 -13.30
N GLY A 106 -11.04 -43.24 -14.15
CA GLY A 106 -11.82 -44.38 -14.63
C GLY A 106 -11.75 -44.42 -16.15
N THR A 107 -11.49 -45.58 -16.72
CA THR A 107 -11.50 -45.81 -18.17
C THR A 107 -12.54 -46.85 -18.51
N VAL A 108 -13.35 -46.57 -19.54
CA VAL A 108 -14.26 -47.54 -20.15
C VAL A 108 -13.84 -47.66 -21.59
N SER A 109 -13.38 -48.85 -21.99
CA SER A 109 -13.00 -49.11 -23.36
C SER A 109 -13.89 -50.23 -23.92
N SER A 110 -14.49 -49.98 -25.07
CA SER A 110 -15.25 -50.96 -25.83
C SER A 110 -14.72 -50.95 -27.24
N PHE A 111 -14.37 -52.12 -27.76
CA PHE A 111 -13.88 -52.27 -29.09
C PHE A 111 -14.75 -53.29 -29.80
N ASP A 112 -15.36 -52.90 -30.92
CA ASP A 112 -16.28 -53.70 -31.71
C ASP A 112 -17.44 -54.24 -30.86
N THR A 113 -18.00 -55.39 -31.11
CA THR A 113 -19.11 -55.99 -30.37
C THR A 113 -18.75 -56.59 -29.01
N ASN A 114 -17.54 -56.35 -28.51
CA ASN A 114 -17.08 -56.91 -27.22
C ASN A 114 -17.63 -56.14 -26.03
N LYS A 115 -17.80 -56.85 -24.87
CA LYS A 115 -18.19 -56.21 -23.63
C LYS A 115 -17.20 -55.13 -23.21
N ALA A 116 -17.72 -53.97 -22.85
CA ALA A 116 -16.92 -52.85 -22.34
C ALA A 116 -16.02 -53.29 -21.17
N THR A 117 -14.73 -53.00 -21.26
CA THR A 117 -13.76 -53.21 -20.20
C THR A 117 -13.69 -51.94 -19.36
N GLN A 118 -13.86 -52.06 -18.05
CA GLN A 118 -13.76 -50.94 -17.12
C GLN A 118 -12.44 -51.07 -16.36
N GLY A 119 -11.71 -49.98 -16.29
CA GLY A 119 -10.48 -49.89 -15.52
C GLY A 119 -10.57 -48.72 -14.51
N TYR A 120 -10.04 -48.92 -13.33
CA TYR A 120 -9.93 -47.85 -12.32
C TYR A 120 -8.49 -47.66 -11.93
N SER A 121 -8.07 -46.41 -11.73
CA SER A 121 -6.78 -46.09 -11.14
C SER A 121 -6.92 -44.99 -10.12
N LEU A 122 -6.22 -45.16 -9.00
CA LEU A 122 -6.19 -44.17 -7.90
C LEU A 122 -4.72 -43.88 -7.58
N PRO A 123 -4.02 -43.12 -8.43
CA PRO A 123 -2.64 -42.72 -8.16
C PRO A 123 -2.59 -41.55 -7.20
N VAL A 124 -1.69 -41.64 -6.22
CA VAL A 124 -1.17 -40.52 -5.43
C VAL A 124 0.19 -40.18 -5.99
N THR A 125 0.37 -38.95 -6.43
CA THR A 125 1.67 -38.45 -6.92
C THR A 125 2.24 -37.47 -5.91
N ALA A 126 3.54 -37.58 -5.64
CA ALA A 126 4.30 -36.62 -4.87
C ALA A 126 5.35 -36.00 -5.80
N SER A 127 5.47 -34.69 -5.80
CA SER A 127 6.50 -33.98 -6.54
C SER A 127 7.18 -32.95 -5.65
N TRP A 128 8.50 -32.89 -5.70
CA TRP A 128 9.29 -31.96 -4.89
C TRP A 128 10.41 -31.37 -5.74
N GLU A 129 10.40 -30.05 -5.89
CA GLU A 129 11.46 -29.33 -6.57
C GLU A 129 12.58 -29.00 -5.57
N LEU A 130 13.81 -29.41 -5.91
CA LEU A 130 15.00 -29.14 -5.12
C LEU A 130 15.60 -27.76 -5.53
N ASP A 131 15.66 -26.82 -4.60
CA ASP A 131 16.18 -25.47 -4.88
C ASP A 131 17.72 -25.41 -4.87
N VAL A 132 18.35 -26.11 -5.82
CA VAL A 132 19.81 -26.18 -5.95
C VAL A 132 20.38 -24.83 -6.38
N PHE A 133 19.75 -24.19 -7.37
CA PHE A 133 20.21 -22.93 -7.97
C PHE A 133 19.55 -21.69 -7.37
N GLY A 134 18.77 -21.81 -6.31
CA GLY A 134 18.25 -20.70 -5.53
C GLY A 134 17.07 -19.96 -6.16
N ARG A 135 16.37 -20.54 -7.13
CA ARG A 135 15.17 -19.95 -7.75
C ARG A 135 14.09 -19.69 -6.69
N MET A 136 13.74 -20.72 -5.93
CA MET A 136 12.71 -20.63 -4.90
C MET A 136 13.13 -19.73 -3.74
N ARG A 137 14.43 -19.78 -3.34
CA ARG A 137 14.97 -18.88 -2.31
C ARG A 137 14.89 -17.42 -2.72
N ASN A 138 15.19 -17.08 -3.97
CA ASN A 138 15.08 -15.72 -4.47
C ASN A 138 13.61 -15.30 -4.65
N SER A 139 12.72 -16.17 -5.13
CA SER A 139 11.28 -15.90 -5.19
C SER A 139 10.68 -15.64 -3.81
N LYS A 140 11.07 -16.41 -2.78
CA LYS A 140 10.66 -16.16 -1.39
C LYS A 140 11.17 -14.82 -0.86
N LYS A 141 12.43 -14.45 -1.18
CA LYS A 141 12.98 -13.15 -0.77
C LYS A 141 12.28 -12.00 -1.49
N GLN A 142 11.96 -12.16 -2.76
CA GLN A 142 11.15 -11.22 -3.54
C GLN A 142 9.77 -11.03 -2.89
N ALA A 143 9.05 -12.11 -2.61
CA ALA A 143 7.75 -12.04 -1.95
C ALA A 143 7.83 -11.40 -0.56
N LYS A 144 8.92 -11.66 0.20
CA LYS A 144 9.16 -10.99 1.49
C LYS A 144 9.38 -9.48 1.34
N ALA A 145 10.11 -9.06 0.32
CA ALA A 145 10.34 -7.64 0.03
C ALA A 145 9.03 -6.94 -0.40
N LEU A 146 8.20 -7.60 -1.23
CA LEU A 146 6.89 -7.11 -1.62
C LEU A 146 5.90 -7.02 -0.44
N TYR A 147 5.94 -7.97 0.48
CA TYR A 147 5.17 -7.90 1.72
C TYR A 147 5.59 -6.69 2.56
N ALA A 148 6.90 -6.49 2.79
CA ALA A 148 7.38 -5.32 3.51
C ALA A 148 7.06 -4.00 2.77
N GLN A 149 7.11 -4.00 1.44
CA GLN A 149 6.71 -2.87 0.61
C GLN A 149 5.23 -2.51 0.79
N SER A 150 4.35 -3.51 0.86
CA SER A 150 2.92 -3.28 1.07
C SER A 150 2.62 -2.70 2.47
N GLU A 151 3.37 -3.11 3.50
CA GLU A 151 3.27 -2.53 4.85
C GLU A 151 3.71 -1.07 4.87
N ASP A 152 4.84 -0.73 4.23
CA ASP A 152 5.32 0.64 4.11
C ASP A 152 4.36 1.50 3.28
N TYR A 153 3.78 0.95 2.19
CA TYR A 153 2.75 1.62 1.39
C TYR A 153 1.48 1.91 2.20
N ARG A 154 0.98 0.94 2.97
CA ARG A 154 -0.16 1.15 3.88
C ARG A 154 0.12 2.28 4.87
N GLN A 155 1.33 2.35 5.41
CA GLN A 155 1.73 3.44 6.32
C GLN A 155 1.78 4.80 5.60
N ALA A 156 2.24 4.84 4.35
CA ALA A 156 2.22 6.05 3.53
C ALA A 156 0.79 6.54 3.29
N VAL A 157 -0.12 5.65 2.88
CA VAL A 157 -1.54 5.96 2.68
C VAL A 157 -2.18 6.46 3.98
N ARG A 158 -1.89 5.83 5.13
CA ARG A 158 -2.35 6.27 6.44
C ARG A 158 -1.92 7.71 6.75
N THR A 159 -0.65 8.01 6.56
CA THR A 159 -0.10 9.35 6.81
C THR A 159 -0.73 10.39 5.87
N GLN A 160 -0.89 10.05 4.59
CA GLN A 160 -1.52 10.93 3.61
C GLN A 160 -2.99 11.19 3.93
N LEU A 161 -3.74 10.18 4.38
CA LEU A 161 -5.13 10.32 4.79
C LEU A 161 -5.26 11.26 5.99
N ILE A 162 -4.44 11.07 7.03
CA ILE A 162 -4.41 11.95 8.22
C ILE A 162 -4.12 13.40 7.80
N ALA A 163 -3.09 13.61 6.98
CA ALA A 163 -2.74 14.93 6.50
C ALA A 163 -3.85 15.55 5.63
N GLY A 164 -4.50 14.75 4.79
CA GLY A 164 -5.62 15.19 3.95
C GLY A 164 -6.82 15.65 4.78
N ILE A 165 -7.21 14.87 5.80
CA ILE A 165 -8.32 15.23 6.71
C ILE A 165 -7.96 16.50 7.49
N ALA A 166 -6.74 16.58 8.05
CA ALA A 166 -6.30 17.76 8.81
C ALA A 166 -6.28 19.02 7.94
N ASN A 167 -5.71 18.97 6.74
CA ASN A 167 -5.69 20.10 5.81
C ASN A 167 -7.10 20.57 5.44
N THR A 168 -8.00 19.64 5.17
CA THR A 168 -9.39 19.95 4.84
C THR A 168 -10.12 20.59 6.02
N TYR A 169 -9.88 20.06 7.24
CA TYR A 169 -10.44 20.61 8.47
C TYR A 169 -9.98 22.04 8.74
N TYR A 170 -8.67 22.31 8.69
CA TYR A 170 -8.15 23.66 8.89
C TYR A 170 -8.57 24.62 7.78
N THR A 171 -8.76 24.14 6.55
CA THR A 171 -9.35 24.93 5.47
C THR A 171 -10.79 25.35 5.81
N LEU A 172 -11.59 24.45 6.40
CA LEU A 172 -12.94 24.78 6.86
C LEU A 172 -12.91 25.85 7.97
N LEU A 173 -12.03 25.71 8.97
CA LEU A 173 -11.91 26.72 10.05
C LEU A 173 -11.53 28.09 9.50
N MET A 174 -10.61 28.13 8.52
CA MET A 174 -10.21 29.36 7.84
C MET A 174 -11.39 30.00 7.08
N LEU A 175 -12.16 29.18 6.33
CA LEU A 175 -13.32 29.68 5.59
C LEU A 175 -14.45 30.16 6.51
N ASP A 176 -14.67 29.51 7.64
CA ASP A 176 -15.64 29.93 8.64
C ASP A 176 -15.28 31.30 9.22
N GLU A 177 -14.01 31.52 9.56
CA GLU A 177 -13.54 32.82 10.06
C GLU A 177 -13.68 33.92 8.98
N GLN A 178 -13.33 33.60 7.74
CA GLN A 178 -13.55 34.53 6.61
C GLN A 178 -15.03 34.85 6.42
N LEU A 179 -15.92 33.86 6.57
CA LEU A 179 -17.36 34.06 6.48
C LEU A 179 -17.88 34.97 7.59
N ILE A 180 -17.39 34.79 8.83
CA ILE A 180 -17.75 35.65 9.97
C ILE A 180 -17.36 37.11 9.69
N ILE A 181 -16.11 37.33 9.27
CA ILE A 181 -15.61 38.69 8.94
C ILE A 181 -16.39 39.30 7.76
N SER A 182 -16.68 38.52 6.72
CA SER A 182 -17.41 38.98 5.55
C SER A 182 -18.86 39.33 5.90
N ARG A 183 -19.53 38.61 6.78
CA ARG A 183 -20.88 38.96 7.27
C ARG A 183 -20.88 40.23 8.11
N GLN A 184 -19.87 40.40 8.98
CA GLN A 184 -19.72 41.66 9.74
C GLN A 184 -19.49 42.85 8.78
N THR A 185 -18.71 42.66 7.73
CA THR A 185 -18.45 43.67 6.70
C THR A 185 -19.72 43.96 5.88
N GLU A 186 -20.53 42.95 5.55
CA GLU A 186 -21.81 43.10 4.86
C GLU A 186 -22.77 44.01 5.68
N GLU A 187 -22.91 43.74 7.00
CA GLU A 187 -23.77 44.54 7.87
C GLU A 187 -23.26 45.99 7.98
N ALA A 188 -21.95 46.22 8.11
CA ALA A 188 -21.36 47.54 8.12
C ALA A 188 -21.61 48.30 6.80
N TRP A 189 -21.52 47.66 5.65
CA TRP A 189 -21.86 48.28 4.38
C TRP A 189 -23.35 48.60 4.23
N LYS A 190 -24.23 47.72 4.76
CA LYS A 190 -25.67 47.94 4.80
C LYS A 190 -26.03 49.21 5.61
N GLU A 191 -25.40 49.39 6.78
CA GLU A 191 -25.53 50.60 7.57
C GLU A 191 -24.98 51.86 6.85
N THR A 192 -23.86 51.70 6.13
CA THR A 192 -23.25 52.75 5.32
C THR A 192 -24.19 53.21 4.20
N VAL A 193 -24.80 52.28 3.49
CA VAL A 193 -25.82 52.59 2.45
C VAL A 193 -27.00 53.36 3.05
N ALA A 194 -27.55 52.89 4.21
CA ALA A 194 -28.66 53.54 4.88
C ALA A 194 -28.31 54.99 5.31
N SER A 195 -27.12 55.19 5.86
CA SER A 195 -26.61 56.52 6.26
C SER A 195 -26.42 57.47 5.09
N THR A 196 -25.79 56.95 3.98
CA THR A 196 -25.59 57.75 2.79
C THR A 196 -26.90 58.11 2.10
N ARG A 197 -27.90 57.21 2.13
CA ARG A 197 -29.26 57.52 1.62
C ARG A 197 -29.96 58.60 2.46
N SER A 198 -29.76 58.58 3.79
CA SER A 198 -30.27 59.60 4.67
C SER A 198 -29.61 60.96 4.43
N LEU A 199 -28.31 60.99 4.15
CA LEU A 199 -27.59 62.22 3.78
C LEU A 199 -28.07 62.75 2.40
N MET A 200 -28.34 61.88 1.44
CA MET A 200 -28.90 62.26 0.15
C MET A 200 -30.29 62.92 0.31
N ASN A 201 -31.16 62.32 1.15
CA ASN A 201 -32.47 62.89 1.45
C ASN A 201 -32.40 64.27 2.15
N ALA A 202 -31.33 64.54 2.89
CA ALA A 202 -31.03 65.83 3.49
C ALA A 202 -30.35 66.83 2.57
N GLY A 203 -30.09 66.42 1.32
CA GLY A 203 -29.40 67.27 0.31
C GLY A 203 -27.87 67.35 0.50
N LEU A 204 -27.28 66.50 1.36
CA LEU A 204 -25.85 66.50 1.68
C LEU A 204 -25.05 65.45 0.87
N ALA A 205 -25.70 64.61 0.14
CA ALA A 205 -25.07 63.65 -0.79
C ALA A 205 -25.88 63.58 -2.10
N ASN A 206 -25.29 63.00 -3.13
CA ASN A 206 -25.93 62.78 -4.42
C ASN A 206 -26.27 61.30 -4.65
N GLU A 207 -27.13 61.01 -5.61
CA GLU A 207 -27.57 59.67 -5.96
C GLU A 207 -26.41 58.75 -6.42
N SER A 208 -25.41 59.33 -7.10
CA SER A 208 -24.21 58.59 -7.51
C SER A 208 -23.43 58.01 -6.30
N ALA A 209 -23.36 58.76 -5.20
CA ALA A 209 -22.71 58.30 -3.99
C ALA A 209 -23.48 57.10 -3.37
N VAL A 210 -24.83 57.17 -3.35
CA VAL A 210 -25.66 56.04 -2.84
C VAL A 210 -25.48 54.81 -3.72
N SER A 211 -25.55 54.97 -5.05
CA SER A 211 -25.39 53.88 -6.01
C SER A 211 -24.02 53.22 -5.92
N GLN A 212 -22.96 53.97 -5.63
CA GLN A 212 -21.61 53.45 -5.43
C GLN A 212 -21.51 52.62 -4.13
N MET A 213 -22.13 53.09 -3.04
CA MET A 213 -22.16 52.35 -1.78
C MET A 213 -22.99 51.07 -1.92
N GLU A 214 -24.12 51.12 -2.62
CA GLU A 214 -24.94 49.93 -2.94
C GLU A 214 -24.18 48.91 -3.77
N ALA A 215 -23.45 49.35 -4.79
CA ALA A 215 -22.63 48.45 -5.62
C ALA A 215 -21.58 47.70 -4.77
N THR A 216 -20.93 48.41 -3.83
CA THR A 216 -19.97 47.80 -2.92
C THR A 216 -20.66 46.83 -1.94
N TYR A 217 -21.83 47.21 -1.39
CA TYR A 217 -22.63 46.32 -0.55
C TYR A 217 -22.96 44.99 -1.27
N TYR A 218 -23.49 45.08 -2.51
CA TYR A 218 -23.82 43.86 -3.27
C TYR A 218 -22.59 43.05 -3.65
N GLN A 219 -21.43 43.67 -3.86
CA GLN A 219 -20.18 42.96 -4.07
C GLN A 219 -19.77 42.14 -2.84
N VAL A 220 -19.87 42.73 -1.64
CA VAL A 220 -19.61 42.03 -0.37
C VAL A 220 -20.62 40.90 -0.17
N GLN A 221 -21.89 41.14 -0.44
CA GLN A 221 -22.93 40.13 -0.36
C GLN A 221 -22.65 38.95 -1.31
N GLY A 222 -22.19 39.19 -2.52
CA GLY A 222 -21.72 38.17 -3.45
C GLY A 222 -20.57 37.32 -2.85
N SER A 223 -19.60 38.02 -2.23
CA SER A 223 -18.47 37.31 -1.57
C SER A 223 -18.91 36.39 -0.39
N VAL A 224 -19.95 36.81 0.35
CA VAL A 224 -20.54 35.94 1.41
C VAL A 224 -21.13 34.67 0.82
N LEU A 225 -21.85 34.76 -0.30
CA LEU A 225 -22.41 33.59 -1.00
C LEU A 225 -21.31 32.66 -1.57
N ASP A 226 -20.25 33.25 -2.14
CA ASP A 226 -19.10 32.49 -2.64
C ASP A 226 -18.40 31.74 -1.54
N LEU A 227 -18.21 32.33 -0.34
CA LEU A 227 -17.62 31.64 0.80
C LEU A 227 -18.51 30.48 1.28
N GLN A 228 -19.83 30.66 1.34
CA GLN A 228 -20.76 29.59 1.69
C GLN A 228 -20.67 28.43 0.70
N GLN A 229 -20.55 28.73 -0.60
CA GLN A 229 -20.35 27.70 -1.61
C GLN A 229 -19.01 26.97 -1.43
N GLN A 230 -17.92 27.68 -1.14
CA GLN A 230 -16.62 27.08 -0.88
C GLN A 230 -16.65 26.17 0.34
N ILE A 231 -17.29 26.58 1.44
CA ILE A 231 -17.49 25.74 2.62
C ILE A 231 -18.18 24.42 2.25
N ASN A 232 -19.29 24.49 1.52
CA ASN A 232 -20.00 23.28 1.07
C ASN A 232 -19.13 22.37 0.20
N GLN A 233 -18.30 22.93 -0.68
CA GLN A 233 -17.37 22.13 -1.51
C GLN A 233 -16.30 21.44 -0.68
N VAL A 234 -15.76 22.11 0.35
CA VAL A 234 -14.76 21.54 1.23
C VAL A 234 -15.37 20.49 2.16
N GLU A 235 -16.60 20.70 2.65
CA GLU A 235 -17.36 19.69 3.39
C GLU A 235 -17.63 18.43 2.55
N ASN A 236 -17.97 18.59 1.27
CA ASN A 236 -18.09 17.46 0.34
C ASN A 236 -16.77 16.73 0.12
N SER A 237 -15.65 17.45 0.09
CA SER A 237 -14.31 16.85 -0.02
C SER A 237 -13.95 16.08 1.25
N LEU A 238 -14.33 16.60 2.43
CA LEU A 238 -14.16 15.90 3.70
C LEU A 238 -15.01 14.63 3.75
N ALA A 239 -16.27 14.70 3.32
CA ALA A 239 -17.16 13.54 3.23
C ALA A 239 -16.57 12.42 2.35
N LEU A 240 -15.92 12.79 1.24
CA LEU A 240 -15.23 11.83 0.38
C LEU A 240 -14.06 11.15 1.10
N LEU A 241 -13.23 11.91 1.84
CA LEU A 241 -12.15 11.34 2.64
C LEU A 241 -12.64 10.42 3.75
N LEU A 242 -13.82 10.70 4.32
CA LEU A 242 -14.44 9.91 5.36
C LEU A 242 -15.29 8.74 4.80
N ALA A 243 -15.47 8.67 3.47
CA ALA A 243 -16.42 7.75 2.82
C ALA A 243 -17.83 7.80 3.40
N GLU A 244 -18.31 9.01 3.70
CA GLU A 244 -19.64 9.30 4.23
C GLU A 244 -20.46 10.12 3.23
N THR A 245 -21.79 10.19 3.47
CA THR A 245 -22.63 11.14 2.75
C THR A 245 -22.32 12.56 3.19
N PRO A 246 -22.29 13.55 2.28
CA PRO A 246 -22.07 14.96 2.63
C PRO A 246 -23.03 15.45 3.73
N ARG A 247 -22.46 16.12 4.73
CA ARG A 247 -23.19 16.72 5.84
C ARG A 247 -22.42 17.89 6.42
N ASN A 248 -23.03 18.70 7.24
CA ASN A 248 -22.31 19.68 8.05
C ASN A 248 -21.53 18.96 9.15
N TYR A 249 -20.25 19.30 9.27
CA TYR A 249 -19.36 18.74 10.27
C TYR A 249 -19.21 19.69 11.45
N GLU A 250 -19.41 19.17 12.67
CA GLU A 250 -19.10 19.88 13.88
C GLU A 250 -17.59 20.14 13.94
N ARG A 251 -17.22 21.38 14.27
CA ARG A 251 -15.83 21.83 14.32
C ARG A 251 -15.62 22.95 15.32
N GLY A 252 -14.40 23.09 15.79
CA GLY A 252 -13.99 24.16 16.68
C GLY A 252 -13.85 25.50 15.96
N THR A 253 -13.20 26.45 16.61
CA THR A 253 -12.85 27.75 16.00
C THR A 253 -11.35 27.80 15.69
N LEU A 254 -10.97 28.66 14.73
CA LEU A 254 -9.55 28.84 14.38
C LEU A 254 -8.75 29.40 15.55
N ALA A 255 -9.37 30.25 16.39
CA ALA A 255 -8.73 30.88 17.52
C ALA A 255 -8.38 29.92 18.67
N ASP A 256 -9.12 28.81 18.81
CA ASP A 256 -8.91 27.81 19.86
C ASP A 256 -7.81 26.79 19.48
N GLN A 257 -7.30 26.83 18.24
CA GLN A 257 -6.31 25.87 17.79
C GLN A 257 -4.94 26.13 18.44
N GLN A 258 -4.38 25.07 18.99
CA GLN A 258 -3.05 25.10 19.60
C GLN A 258 -2.10 24.23 18.81
N PHE A 259 -0.98 24.81 18.41
CA PHE A 259 0.11 24.10 17.75
C PHE A 259 1.33 24.06 18.66
N PRO A 260 2.11 22.96 18.64
CA PRO A 260 3.39 22.93 19.35
C PRO A 260 4.29 24.07 18.85
N THR A 261 4.88 24.83 19.76
CA THR A 261 5.70 26.00 19.43
C THR A 261 7.17 25.66 19.14
N ASP A 262 7.62 24.52 19.65
CA ASP A 262 9.01 24.07 19.52
C ASP A 262 9.16 23.12 18.33
N PHE A 263 9.25 23.68 17.14
CA PHE A 263 9.66 22.92 15.96
C PHE A 263 11.18 22.95 15.87
N ALA A 264 11.84 21.80 16.08
CA ALA A 264 13.24 21.68 15.74
C ALA A 264 13.42 21.95 14.24
N VAL A 265 14.20 22.97 13.92
CA VAL A 265 14.50 23.34 12.53
C VAL A 265 15.52 22.34 12.00
N GLY A 266 15.16 21.62 10.95
CA GLY A 266 16.01 20.67 10.26
C GLY A 266 15.51 19.23 10.41
N ILE A 267 15.35 18.56 9.26
CA ILE A 267 15.02 17.13 9.21
C ILE A 267 16.35 16.39 9.06
N PRO A 268 16.85 15.65 10.08
CA PRO A 268 18.06 14.86 9.90
C PRO A 268 17.93 13.93 8.70
N VAL A 269 18.97 13.82 7.89
CA VAL A 269 19.01 12.94 6.70
C VAL A 269 18.60 11.50 7.08
N ARG A 270 18.89 11.07 8.30
CA ARG A 270 18.46 9.77 8.86
C ARG A 270 16.93 9.61 8.90
N MET A 271 16.17 10.70 9.03
CA MET A 271 14.70 10.64 9.02
C MET A 271 14.12 10.39 7.63
N LEU A 272 14.84 10.69 6.54
CA LEU A 272 14.43 10.29 5.20
C LEU A 272 14.30 8.77 5.08
N ALA A 273 15.18 8.02 5.74
CA ALA A 273 15.09 6.56 5.79
C ALA A 273 13.88 6.05 6.59
N ALA A 274 13.30 6.87 7.45
CA ALA A 274 12.08 6.55 8.21
C ALA A 274 10.78 6.83 7.43
N ARG A 275 10.85 7.62 6.36
CA ARG A 275 9.68 7.94 5.53
C ARG A 275 9.10 6.68 4.88
N PRO A 276 7.79 6.42 5.01
CA PRO A 276 7.18 5.21 4.46
C PRO A 276 7.24 5.12 2.93
N ASP A 277 7.16 6.25 2.23
CA ASP A 277 7.26 6.32 0.76
C ASP A 277 8.67 5.96 0.27
N VAL A 278 9.71 6.46 0.93
CA VAL A 278 11.11 6.12 0.62
C VAL A 278 11.38 4.64 0.90
N ARG A 279 10.92 4.12 2.04
CA ARG A 279 11.03 2.70 2.39
C ARG A 279 10.30 1.81 1.41
N SER A 280 9.09 2.18 0.99
CA SER A 280 8.32 1.45 -0.02
C SER A 280 9.06 1.38 -1.37
N ALA A 281 9.68 2.48 -1.81
CA ALA A 281 10.51 2.52 -3.02
C ALA A 281 11.75 1.62 -2.90
N GLU A 282 12.44 1.64 -1.76
CA GLU A 282 13.60 0.79 -1.46
C GLU A 282 13.21 -0.70 -1.48
N ARG A 283 12.04 -1.07 -0.89
CA ARG A 283 11.53 -2.45 -0.93
C ARG A 283 11.15 -2.89 -2.34
N THR A 284 10.69 -1.98 -3.17
CA THR A 284 10.41 -2.24 -4.59
C THR A 284 11.71 -2.58 -5.34
N LEU A 285 12.78 -1.82 -5.08
CA LEU A 285 14.11 -2.10 -5.64
C LEU A 285 14.66 -3.45 -5.15
N GLU A 286 14.53 -3.74 -3.87
CA GLU A 286 14.90 -5.03 -3.27
C GLU A 286 14.15 -6.19 -3.93
N ALA A 287 12.84 -6.05 -4.14
CA ALA A 287 12.02 -7.05 -4.80
C ALA A 287 12.45 -7.28 -6.26
N ALA A 288 12.72 -6.20 -7.00
CA ALA A 288 13.21 -6.28 -8.39
C ALA A 288 14.59 -6.98 -8.46
N PHE A 289 15.48 -6.70 -7.51
CA PHE A 289 16.78 -7.36 -7.40
C PHE A 289 16.63 -8.88 -7.21
N TYR A 290 15.78 -9.32 -6.28
CA TYR A 290 15.53 -10.76 -6.08
C TYR A 290 14.77 -11.39 -7.25
N GLY A 291 13.87 -10.65 -7.91
CA GLY A 291 13.21 -11.07 -9.13
C GLY A 291 14.22 -11.34 -10.27
N THR A 292 15.19 -10.44 -10.45
CA THR A 292 16.29 -10.62 -11.41
C THR A 292 17.12 -11.87 -11.10
N ASN A 293 17.41 -12.12 -9.81
CA ASN A 293 18.15 -13.31 -9.41
C ASN A 293 17.33 -14.60 -9.64
N ALA A 294 16.02 -14.56 -9.40
CA ALA A 294 15.12 -15.67 -9.68
C ALA A 294 15.06 -15.96 -11.20
N ALA A 295 15.00 -14.93 -12.04
CA ALA A 295 15.04 -15.05 -13.49
C ALA A 295 16.37 -15.62 -13.99
N ARG A 296 17.50 -15.19 -13.42
CA ARG A 296 18.82 -15.78 -13.73
C ARG A 296 18.90 -17.26 -13.37
N SER A 297 18.20 -17.69 -12.33
CA SER A 297 18.13 -19.12 -11.98
C SER A 297 17.46 -19.98 -13.05
N ALA A 298 16.60 -19.41 -13.89
CA ALA A 298 15.90 -20.12 -14.95
C ALA A 298 16.84 -20.58 -16.10
N PHE A 299 18.06 -20.02 -16.19
CA PHE A 299 19.09 -20.53 -17.12
C PHE A 299 19.73 -21.85 -16.66
N TYR A 300 19.48 -22.27 -15.42
CA TYR A 300 19.99 -23.52 -14.87
C TYR A 300 18.88 -24.58 -14.85
N PRO A 301 19.23 -25.88 -14.99
CA PRO A 301 18.25 -26.95 -14.95
C PRO A 301 17.54 -27.02 -13.60
N SER A 302 16.23 -27.23 -13.59
CA SER A 302 15.48 -27.55 -12.36
C SER A 302 15.60 -29.04 -12.03
N ILE A 303 15.71 -29.37 -10.76
CA ILE A 303 15.77 -30.74 -10.28
C ILE A 303 14.49 -31.04 -9.53
N THR A 304 13.65 -31.91 -10.09
CA THR A 304 12.41 -32.33 -9.46
C THR A 304 12.48 -33.83 -9.12
N LEU A 305 12.24 -34.13 -7.85
CA LEU A 305 12.05 -35.48 -7.39
C LEU A 305 10.56 -35.80 -7.43
N SER A 306 10.16 -36.81 -8.19
CA SER A 306 8.76 -37.23 -8.27
C SER A 306 8.62 -38.72 -7.98
N GLY A 307 7.53 -39.07 -7.34
CA GLY A 307 7.16 -40.45 -7.08
C GLY A 307 5.65 -40.60 -7.17
N SER A 308 5.20 -41.77 -7.58
CA SER A 308 3.79 -42.13 -7.57
C SER A 308 3.55 -43.47 -6.93
N ALA A 309 2.50 -43.58 -6.18
CA ALA A 309 2.00 -44.85 -5.62
C ALA A 309 0.47 -44.87 -5.82
N GLY A 310 -0.07 -46.01 -6.18
CA GLY A 310 -1.51 -46.09 -6.38
C GLY A 310 -2.00 -47.53 -6.61
N TRP A 311 -3.30 -47.62 -6.75
CA TRP A 311 -3.99 -48.86 -7.10
C TRP A 311 -4.53 -48.73 -8.52
N THR A 312 -4.30 -49.77 -9.34
CA THR A 312 -4.92 -49.89 -10.64
C THR A 312 -5.60 -51.21 -10.75
N ASN A 313 -6.80 -51.27 -11.31
CA ASN A 313 -7.50 -52.52 -11.54
C ASN A 313 -8.59 -52.42 -12.59
N SER A 314 -8.85 -53.58 -13.22
CA SER A 314 -10.06 -53.90 -13.96
C SER A 314 -11.10 -54.49 -12.99
N VAL A 315 -12.38 -54.22 -13.21
CA VAL A 315 -13.52 -54.57 -12.36
C VAL A 315 -13.31 -55.78 -11.42
N GLY A 316 -13.37 -55.53 -10.11
CA GLY A 316 -13.54 -56.57 -9.10
C GLY A 316 -12.38 -56.82 -8.12
N SER A 317 -11.18 -56.24 -8.32
CA SER A 317 -10.04 -56.53 -7.45
C SER A 317 -9.19 -55.32 -7.08
N MET A 318 -9.82 -54.21 -6.72
CA MET A 318 -9.21 -52.87 -6.49
C MET A 318 -8.15 -52.82 -5.36
N ILE A 319 -8.01 -53.87 -4.56
CA ILE A 319 -7.20 -53.83 -3.33
C ILE A 319 -5.86 -54.57 -3.46
N LEU A 320 -5.60 -55.31 -4.54
CA LEU A 320 -4.53 -56.32 -4.53
C LEU A 320 -3.25 -55.98 -5.31
N ASN A 321 -3.15 -54.90 -6.05
CA ASN A 321 -1.93 -54.55 -6.81
C ASN A 321 -1.47 -53.10 -6.61
N PRO A 322 -0.69 -52.78 -5.57
CA PRO A 322 -0.02 -51.49 -5.46
C PRO A 322 1.09 -51.38 -6.50
N VAL A 323 1.13 -50.31 -7.25
CA VAL A 323 2.23 -49.98 -8.20
C VAL A 323 2.95 -48.72 -7.67
N SER A 324 4.27 -48.86 -7.48
CA SER A 324 5.13 -47.75 -7.04
C SER A 324 6.16 -47.44 -8.12
N TYR A 325 6.21 -46.20 -8.57
CA TYR A 325 7.22 -45.70 -9.52
C TYR A 325 7.92 -44.48 -8.92
N THR A 326 9.25 -44.45 -8.99
CA THR A 326 10.08 -43.32 -8.60
C THR A 326 10.88 -42.89 -9.81
N HIS A 327 10.69 -41.60 -10.23
CA HIS A 327 11.43 -41.03 -11.35
C HIS A 327 12.15 -39.76 -10.93
N LEU A 328 13.42 -39.64 -11.36
CA LEU A 328 14.16 -38.39 -11.33
C LEU A 328 14.07 -37.78 -12.73
N THR A 329 13.33 -36.69 -12.88
CA THR A 329 13.23 -35.94 -14.13
C THR A 329 14.14 -34.72 -14.12
N LEU A 330 15.05 -34.64 -15.07
CA LEU A 330 15.81 -33.44 -15.42
C LEU A 330 15.16 -32.81 -16.64
N PRO A 331 14.35 -31.77 -16.53
CA PRO A 331 13.88 -31.08 -17.71
C PRO A 331 15.06 -30.37 -18.35
N THR A 332 15.43 -30.79 -19.53
CA THR A 332 16.33 -30.05 -20.43
C THR A 332 15.50 -28.96 -21.08
N ASN A 333 15.60 -27.73 -20.61
CA ASN A 333 15.10 -26.58 -21.36
C ASN A 333 15.95 -26.42 -22.61
N ARG A 334 15.48 -27.02 -23.69
CA ARG A 334 15.85 -26.66 -25.05
C ARG A 334 14.64 -25.98 -25.67
N GLU A 335 14.53 -24.66 -25.43
CA GLU A 335 13.91 -23.77 -26.43
C GLU A 335 14.44 -22.35 -26.12
N VAL A 336 15.25 -21.87 -27.05
CA VAL A 336 15.70 -20.49 -27.17
C VAL A 336 14.66 -19.72 -27.97
#